data_72106fc8726a956546c8aac0cfa603b5
#
_entry.id   72106fc8726a956546c8aac0cfa603b5
#
_cell.length_a   1.000
_cell.length_b   1.000
_cell.length_c   1.000
_cell.angle_alpha   90.00
_cell.angle_beta   90.00
_cell.angle_gamma   90.00
#
_symmetry.space_group_name_H-M   'P 1'
#
loop_
_entity.id
_entity.type
_entity.pdbx_description
1 polymer ?
#
loop_
_entity_poly.entity_id
_entity_poly.type
_entity_poly.pdbx_seq_one_letter_code
_entity_poly.pdbx_strand_id
1 'polypeptide(L)'
;MLHFLFRVLSYLKKRPTSSDVVLRAHIEATPETVHSKPATIAAPHAEPARQLKPAPPGVTHRQRLLSMQIEHTKLCSPHRAQRLKSLGVFSAGDLSNSDLEQLAAHFSASKKALRMLTQYRRAIRFAAAVPGMMPRDAMLLISIHRRSVRGLACESAAALHRDLERFAESTQGRIQLRGRRIPSTRRLKQWINTCEEGIPRQPMQGRAA
;
A
#
# COMPACT_ATOMS: atom_id res chain seq x y z
N MET A 1 44.46 -2.87 13.28
CA MET A 1 43.56 -2.83 12.10
C MET A 1 43.37 -4.17 11.39
N LEU A 2 43.74 -5.30 11.95
CA LEU A 2 43.62 -6.64 11.31
C LEU A 2 42.42 -7.49 11.81
N HIS A 3 41.69 -7.03 12.83
CA HIS A 3 40.57 -7.81 13.41
C HIS A 3 39.20 -7.61 12.73
N PHE A 4 39.07 -6.70 11.77
CA PHE A 4 37.80 -6.39 11.11
C PHE A 4 37.53 -7.24 9.83
N LEU A 5 38.57 -7.81 9.26
CA LEU A 5 38.46 -8.57 7.99
C LEU A 5 38.01 -10.03 8.17
N PHE A 6 38.13 -10.60 9.36
CA PHE A 6 37.73 -12.00 9.60
C PHE A 6 36.22 -12.21 9.84
N ARG A 7 35.46 -11.14 10.09
CA ARG A 7 34.01 -11.25 10.37
C ARG A 7 33.11 -11.18 9.11
N VAL A 8 33.65 -10.78 7.98
CA VAL A 8 32.89 -10.67 6.72
C VAL A 8 32.89 -11.98 5.91
N LEU A 9 33.89 -12.83 6.11
CA LEU A 9 34.02 -14.08 5.36
C LEU A 9 33.16 -15.25 5.89
N SER A 10 32.59 -15.14 7.10
CA SER A 10 31.75 -16.18 7.69
C SER A 10 30.29 -16.17 7.19
N TYR A 11 29.86 -15.14 6.48
CA TYR A 11 28.48 -15.00 6.01
C TYR A 11 28.24 -15.54 4.60
N LEU A 12 29.28 -15.99 3.90
CA LEU A 12 29.18 -16.46 2.51
C LEU A 12 29.09 -17.97 2.35
N LYS A 13 29.02 -18.75 3.44
CA LYS A 13 29.04 -20.22 3.38
C LYS A 13 27.78 -20.85 3.93
N LYS A 14 26.59 -20.55 3.37
CA LYS A 14 25.41 -21.41 3.44
C LYS A 14 24.42 -21.05 2.32
N ARG A 15 24.70 -21.51 1.09
CA ARG A 15 23.64 -21.73 0.12
C ARG A 15 23.16 -23.17 0.29
N PRO A 16 21.88 -23.45 0.55
CA PRO A 16 21.33 -24.76 0.40
C PRO A 16 21.26 -25.08 -1.09
N THR A 17 21.89 -26.19 -1.48
CA THR A 17 21.74 -26.80 -2.78
C THR A 17 20.29 -27.19 -2.97
N SER A 18 19.65 -26.62 -3.97
CA SER A 18 18.32 -26.99 -4.42
C SER A 18 18.37 -28.41 -4.97
N SER A 19 17.71 -29.34 -4.29
CA SER A 19 17.44 -30.66 -4.83
C SER A 19 16.36 -30.53 -5.90
N ASP A 20 16.72 -30.86 -7.13
CA ASP A 20 15.79 -31.01 -8.25
C ASP A 20 14.77 -32.11 -7.94
N VAL A 21 13.56 -31.72 -7.60
CA VAL A 21 12.41 -32.60 -7.56
C VAL A 21 11.81 -32.64 -8.96
N VAL A 22 12.21 -33.63 -9.75
CA VAL A 22 11.58 -33.91 -11.03
C VAL A 22 10.23 -34.57 -10.77
N LEU A 23 9.16 -33.80 -10.85
CA LEU A 23 7.79 -34.30 -10.89
C LEU A 23 7.48 -34.83 -12.30
N ARG A 24 7.64 -36.17 -12.48
CA ARG A 24 7.10 -36.92 -13.64
C ARG A 24 5.59 -37.04 -13.44
N ALA A 25 4.82 -36.25 -14.16
CA ALA A 25 3.39 -36.49 -14.32
C ALA A 25 3.19 -37.65 -15.30
N HIS A 26 2.71 -38.78 -14.79
CA HIS A 26 2.19 -39.87 -15.61
C HIS A 26 0.78 -39.47 -16.07
N ILE A 27 0.64 -39.20 -17.37
CA ILE A 27 -0.66 -39.06 -18.02
C ILE A 27 -1.02 -40.43 -18.57
N GLU A 28 -1.87 -41.16 -17.86
CA GLU A 28 -2.54 -42.35 -18.41
C GLU A 28 -3.71 -41.86 -19.28
N ALA A 29 -3.56 -42.11 -20.58
CA ALA A 29 -4.64 -41.90 -21.53
C ALA A 29 -5.57 -43.11 -21.52
N THR A 30 -6.78 -42.92 -21.05
CA THR A 30 -7.91 -43.84 -21.24
C THR A 30 -8.72 -43.42 -22.45
N PRO A 31 -8.98 -44.29 -23.41
CA PRO A 31 -9.87 -43.99 -24.53
C PRO A 31 -11.33 -44.25 -24.12
N GLU A 32 -12.14 -43.22 -24.03
CA GLU A 32 -13.58 -43.35 -23.87
C GLU A 32 -14.39 -42.90 -25.05
N THR A 33 -15.10 -43.82 -25.46
CA THR A 33 -16.22 -44.05 -26.38
C THR A 33 -17.13 -42.82 -26.59
N VAL A 34 -17.27 -42.56 -27.90
CA VAL A 34 -18.23 -41.59 -28.47
C VAL A 34 -19.67 -42.08 -28.22
N HIS A 35 -20.43 -41.29 -27.47
CA HIS A 35 -21.92 -41.35 -27.54
C HIS A 35 -22.44 -39.92 -27.74
N SER A 36 -22.80 -39.68 -28.98
CA SER A 36 -23.51 -38.46 -29.42
C SER A 36 -24.93 -38.50 -28.87
N LYS A 37 -25.33 -37.51 -28.06
CA LYS A 37 -26.69 -37.20 -27.76
C LYS A 37 -26.91 -35.70 -27.99
N PRO A 38 -27.90 -35.27 -28.80
CA PRO A 38 -28.12 -33.86 -29.07
C PRO A 38 -28.65 -33.18 -27.81
N ALA A 39 -27.83 -32.31 -27.21
CA ALA A 39 -28.26 -31.50 -26.08
C ALA A 39 -28.97 -30.24 -26.59
N THR A 40 -30.21 -30.14 -26.22
CA THR A 40 -31.06 -28.96 -26.23
C THR A 40 -30.30 -27.73 -25.73
N ILE A 41 -30.27 -26.68 -26.58
CA ILE A 41 -29.71 -25.37 -26.25
C ILE A 41 -30.57 -24.74 -25.16
N ALA A 42 -30.21 -24.92 -23.91
CA ALA A 42 -30.72 -24.13 -22.80
C ALA A 42 -30.13 -22.73 -22.86
N ALA A 43 -30.96 -21.71 -22.92
CA ALA A 43 -30.59 -20.30 -22.89
C ALA A 43 -29.70 -20.01 -21.66
N PRO A 44 -28.68 -19.14 -21.78
CA PRO A 44 -27.85 -18.76 -20.65
C PRO A 44 -28.72 -18.02 -19.65
N HIS A 45 -28.91 -18.62 -18.46
CA HIS A 45 -29.39 -17.90 -17.29
C HIS A 45 -28.46 -16.73 -17.04
N ALA A 46 -28.95 -15.53 -17.33
CA ALA A 46 -28.34 -14.30 -16.91
C ALA A 46 -28.21 -14.36 -15.38
N GLU A 47 -26.99 -14.53 -14.86
CA GLU A 47 -26.72 -14.32 -13.45
C GLU A 47 -27.25 -12.95 -13.06
N PRO A 48 -28.07 -12.85 -12.00
CA PRO A 48 -28.52 -11.55 -11.54
C PRO A 48 -27.29 -10.76 -11.14
N ALA A 49 -27.05 -9.68 -11.88
CA ALA A 49 -25.99 -8.72 -11.60
C ALA A 49 -25.99 -8.47 -10.09
N ARG A 50 -24.92 -8.85 -9.39
CA ARG A 50 -24.74 -8.56 -7.96
C ARG A 50 -24.88 -7.06 -7.79
N GLN A 51 -26.09 -6.64 -7.44
CA GLN A 51 -26.35 -5.27 -7.03
C GLN A 51 -25.46 -5.00 -5.85
N LEU A 52 -24.34 -4.30 -6.12
CA LEU A 52 -23.50 -3.70 -5.11
C LEU A 52 -24.43 -2.85 -4.25
N LYS A 53 -24.74 -3.32 -3.02
CA LYS A 53 -25.50 -2.55 -2.04
C LYS A 53 -24.94 -1.14 -2.03
N PRO A 54 -25.75 -0.11 -2.33
CA PRO A 54 -25.28 1.27 -2.25
C PRO A 54 -24.73 1.50 -0.84
N ALA A 55 -23.53 2.03 -0.76
CA ALA A 55 -22.89 2.34 0.53
C ALA A 55 -23.85 3.26 1.30
N PRO A 56 -24.05 3.04 2.62
CA PRO A 56 -24.94 3.87 3.42
C PRO A 56 -24.59 5.34 3.23
N PRO A 57 -25.57 6.21 2.96
CA PRO A 57 -25.35 7.62 2.73
C PRO A 57 -24.72 8.23 3.99
N GLY A 58 -23.54 8.81 3.87
CA GLY A 58 -22.96 9.64 4.91
C GLY A 58 -21.55 9.32 5.41
N VAL A 59 -20.96 8.15 5.12
CA VAL A 59 -19.60 7.87 5.61
C VAL A 59 -18.56 8.48 4.67
N THR A 60 -17.87 9.52 5.13
CA THR A 60 -16.83 10.20 4.36
C THR A 60 -15.62 9.27 4.13
N HIS A 61 -14.82 9.53 3.07
CA HIS A 61 -13.57 8.81 2.83
C HIS A 61 -12.66 8.80 4.07
N ARG A 62 -12.54 9.94 4.73
CA ARG A 62 -11.75 10.10 5.95
C ARG A 62 -12.22 9.17 7.06
N GLN A 63 -13.52 9.09 7.32
CA GLN A 63 -14.10 8.22 8.35
C GLN A 63 -13.84 6.75 8.03
N ARG A 64 -14.09 6.31 6.78
CA ARG A 64 -13.79 4.94 6.33
C ARG A 64 -12.33 4.58 6.52
N LEU A 65 -11.42 5.51 6.19
CA LEU A 65 -9.99 5.26 6.31
C LEU A 65 -9.55 5.18 7.78
N LEU A 66 -10.05 6.08 8.63
CA LEU A 66 -9.71 6.07 10.06
C LEU A 66 -10.30 4.85 10.80
N SER A 67 -11.47 4.34 10.39
CA SER A 67 -12.03 3.11 10.94
C SER A 67 -11.38 1.82 10.40
N MET A 68 -10.54 1.94 9.37
CA MET A 68 -9.86 0.80 8.78
C MET A 68 -8.91 0.13 9.77
N GLN A 69 -8.96 -1.19 9.89
CA GLN A 69 -8.02 -1.95 10.72
C GLN A 69 -6.57 -1.73 10.27
N ILE A 70 -5.64 -1.68 11.23
CA ILE A 70 -4.23 -1.39 10.97
C ILE A 70 -3.59 -2.36 9.95
N GLU A 71 -4.02 -3.62 9.94
CA GLU A 71 -3.56 -4.64 8.98
C GLU A 71 -3.96 -4.30 7.53
N HIS A 72 -5.15 -3.77 7.35
CA HIS A 72 -5.69 -3.41 6.04
C HIS A 72 -5.06 -2.13 5.47
N THR A 73 -4.42 -1.31 6.29
CA THR A 73 -3.66 -0.15 5.83
C THR A 73 -2.45 -0.53 4.98
N LYS A 74 -1.93 -1.77 5.14
CA LYS A 74 -0.74 -2.30 4.46
C LYS A 74 0.54 -1.46 4.67
N LEU A 75 0.61 -0.70 5.77
CA LEU A 75 1.77 0.09 6.15
C LEU A 75 2.88 -0.76 6.77
N CYS A 76 2.50 -1.76 7.53
CA CYS A 76 3.43 -2.61 8.27
C CYS A 76 3.30 -4.09 7.91
N SER A 77 4.24 -4.91 8.37
CA SER A 77 4.15 -6.36 8.29
C SER A 77 3.05 -6.90 9.22
N PRO A 78 2.47 -8.09 8.94
CA PRO A 78 1.44 -8.69 9.81
C PRO A 78 1.89 -8.81 11.26
N HIS A 79 3.12 -9.29 11.50
CA HIS A 79 3.69 -9.39 12.84
C HIS A 79 3.72 -8.04 13.59
N ARG A 80 4.09 -6.95 12.89
CA ARG A 80 4.10 -5.61 13.49
C ARG A 80 2.69 -5.08 13.73
N ALA A 81 1.75 -5.37 12.83
CA ALA A 81 0.35 -5.03 13.03
C ALA A 81 -0.22 -5.73 14.26
N GLN A 82 0.09 -7.01 14.45
CA GLN A 82 -0.33 -7.77 15.62
C GLN A 82 0.27 -7.19 16.90
N ARG A 83 1.55 -6.79 16.90
CA ARG A 83 2.17 -6.11 18.04
C ARG A 83 1.51 -4.77 18.36
N LEU A 84 1.13 -3.98 17.34
CA LEU A 84 0.39 -2.74 17.57
C LEU A 84 -0.99 -3.01 18.18
N LYS A 85 -1.68 -4.07 17.74
CA LYS A 85 -2.95 -4.51 18.35
C LYS A 85 -2.79 -4.91 19.83
N SER A 86 -1.72 -5.61 20.19
CA SER A 86 -1.45 -5.94 21.60
C SER A 86 -1.17 -4.71 22.46
N LEU A 87 -0.84 -3.57 21.86
CA LEU A 87 -0.67 -2.26 22.51
C LEU A 87 -1.94 -1.39 22.43
N GLY A 88 -3.09 -1.94 22.02
CA GLY A 88 -4.35 -1.22 21.95
C GLY A 88 -4.59 -0.43 20.66
N VAL A 89 -3.74 -0.58 19.63
CA VAL A 89 -3.89 0.11 18.34
C VAL A 89 -4.52 -0.82 17.32
N PHE A 90 -5.84 -0.77 17.16
CA PHE A 90 -6.61 -1.64 16.29
C PHE A 90 -6.85 -1.03 14.91
N SER A 91 -7.08 0.28 14.86
CA SER A 91 -7.45 1.03 13.66
C SER A 91 -6.41 2.06 13.24
N ALA A 92 -6.55 2.57 12.02
CA ALA A 92 -5.76 3.70 11.54
C ALA A 92 -6.03 4.97 12.37
N GLY A 93 -7.26 5.13 12.86
CA GLY A 93 -7.65 6.22 13.75
C GLY A 93 -6.92 6.18 15.07
N ASP A 94 -6.83 4.99 15.69
CA ASP A 94 -6.11 4.81 16.95
C ASP A 94 -4.65 5.23 16.79
N LEU A 95 -3.97 4.78 15.72
CA LEU A 95 -2.58 5.17 15.47
C LEU A 95 -2.43 6.67 15.19
N SER A 96 -3.44 7.29 14.58
CA SER A 96 -3.43 8.74 14.32
C SER A 96 -3.50 9.58 15.59
N ASN A 97 -4.17 9.05 16.63
CA ASN A 97 -4.48 9.77 17.87
C ASN A 97 -3.62 9.33 19.06
N SER A 98 -2.96 8.15 18.99
CA SER A 98 -2.12 7.63 20.07
C SER A 98 -0.92 8.51 20.37
N ASP A 99 -0.41 8.42 21.58
CA ASP A 99 0.93 8.92 21.91
C ASP A 99 2.00 7.99 21.30
N LEU A 100 2.74 8.51 20.31
CA LEU A 100 3.76 7.72 19.59
C LEU A 100 5.00 7.47 20.44
N GLU A 101 5.31 8.31 21.41
CA GLU A 101 6.47 8.14 22.28
C GLU A 101 6.23 6.98 23.24
N GLN A 102 5.05 6.95 23.87
CA GLN A 102 4.62 5.84 24.70
C GLN A 102 4.58 4.52 23.90
N LEU A 103 3.98 4.52 22.70
CA LEU A 103 3.97 3.34 21.85
C LEU A 103 5.38 2.90 21.46
N ALA A 104 6.27 3.83 21.15
CA ALA A 104 7.64 3.51 20.75
C ALA A 104 8.46 2.91 21.89
N ALA A 105 8.19 3.28 23.14
CA ALA A 105 8.86 2.74 24.31
C ALA A 105 8.69 1.21 24.47
N HIS A 106 7.60 0.66 23.96
CA HIS A 106 7.35 -0.80 23.98
C HIS A 106 8.14 -1.58 22.91
N PHE A 107 8.93 -0.91 22.08
CA PHE A 107 9.77 -1.55 21.05
C PHE A 107 11.23 -1.54 21.49
N SER A 108 11.97 -2.61 21.19
CA SER A 108 13.39 -2.77 21.56
C SER A 108 14.29 -1.64 21.04
N ALA A 109 13.93 -0.99 19.93
CA ALA A 109 14.63 0.16 19.36
C ALA A 109 13.70 1.38 19.32
N SER A 110 13.41 1.99 20.47
CA SER A 110 12.40 3.04 20.63
C SER A 110 12.57 4.22 19.67
N LYS A 111 13.79 4.75 19.49
CA LYS A 111 14.07 5.84 18.52
C LYS A 111 13.72 5.47 17.07
N LYS A 112 14.03 4.23 16.65
CA LYS A 112 13.70 3.73 15.30
C LYS A 112 12.20 3.50 15.17
N ALA A 113 11.57 2.95 16.22
CA ALA A 113 10.13 2.74 16.28
C ALA A 113 9.38 4.08 16.19
N LEU A 114 9.79 5.10 16.96
CA LEU A 114 9.18 6.42 16.93
C LEU A 114 9.21 7.04 15.52
N ARG A 115 10.37 6.99 14.85
CA ARG A 115 10.50 7.49 13.46
C ARG A 115 9.53 6.77 12.52
N MET A 116 9.44 5.45 12.64
CA MET A 116 8.56 4.62 11.82
C MET A 116 7.08 4.91 12.10
N LEU A 117 6.67 4.97 13.37
CA LEU A 117 5.29 5.27 13.77
C LEU A 117 4.89 6.68 13.32
N THR A 118 5.80 7.64 13.43
CA THR A 118 5.60 9.01 12.90
C THR A 118 5.34 9.00 11.39
N GLN A 119 6.09 8.20 10.63
CA GLN A 119 5.85 8.05 9.19
C GLN A 119 4.49 7.40 8.90
N TYR A 120 4.09 6.38 9.66
CA TYR A 120 2.77 5.75 9.52
C TYR A 120 1.63 6.73 9.80
N ARG A 121 1.73 7.50 10.88
CA ARG A 121 0.77 8.56 11.21
C ARG A 121 0.66 9.58 10.07
N ARG A 122 1.78 10.04 9.54
CA ARG A 122 1.79 10.98 8.40
C ARG A 122 1.11 10.38 7.18
N ALA A 123 1.39 9.11 6.86
CA ALA A 123 0.77 8.42 5.73
C ALA A 123 -0.74 8.26 5.90
N ILE A 124 -1.21 7.94 7.10
CA ILE A 124 -2.64 7.85 7.42
C ILE A 124 -3.31 9.22 7.25
N ARG A 125 -2.74 10.27 7.84
CA ARG A 125 -3.29 11.62 7.76
C ARG A 125 -3.31 12.16 6.32
N PHE A 126 -2.26 11.89 5.56
CA PHE A 126 -2.18 12.29 4.16
C PHE A 126 -3.21 11.53 3.31
N ALA A 127 -3.31 10.21 3.46
CA ALA A 127 -4.31 9.41 2.77
C ALA A 127 -5.76 9.84 3.15
N ALA A 128 -6.01 10.17 4.42
CA ALA A 128 -7.31 10.63 4.89
C ALA A 128 -7.73 12.00 4.30
N ALA A 129 -6.75 12.81 3.88
CA ALA A 129 -6.99 14.11 3.26
C ALA A 129 -7.22 14.01 1.74
N VAL A 130 -6.85 12.90 1.09
CA VAL A 130 -6.96 12.72 -0.37
C VAL A 130 -7.92 11.57 -0.68
N PRO A 131 -9.15 11.83 -1.13
CA PRO A 131 -10.12 10.81 -1.48
C PRO A 131 -9.55 9.75 -2.44
N GLY A 132 -9.84 8.47 -2.15
CA GLY A 132 -9.36 7.35 -2.96
C GLY A 132 -7.88 6.96 -2.75
N MET A 133 -7.12 7.69 -1.92
CA MET A 133 -5.74 7.34 -1.58
C MET A 133 -5.70 6.35 -0.42
N MET A 134 -4.88 5.30 -0.54
CA MET A 134 -4.63 4.36 0.55
C MET A 134 -3.39 4.76 1.35
N PRO A 135 -3.32 4.45 2.67
CA PRO A 135 -2.16 4.77 3.50
C PRO A 135 -0.82 4.26 2.95
N ARG A 136 -0.82 3.08 2.33
CA ARG A 136 0.36 2.51 1.66
C ARG A 136 0.85 3.34 0.47
N ASP A 137 -0.08 3.95 -0.29
CA ASP A 137 0.24 4.77 -1.45
C ASP A 137 0.73 6.14 -0.98
N ALA A 138 0.12 6.70 0.06
CA ALA A 138 0.60 7.91 0.74
C ALA A 138 2.04 7.73 1.28
N MET A 139 2.36 6.53 1.81
CA MET A 139 3.72 6.23 2.26
C MET A 139 4.75 6.30 1.12
N LEU A 140 4.40 5.83 -0.09
CA LEU A 140 5.27 5.95 -1.27
C LEU A 140 5.54 7.42 -1.61
N LEU A 141 4.49 8.24 -1.62
CA LEU A 141 4.61 9.68 -1.90
C LEU A 141 5.47 10.40 -0.84
N ILE A 142 5.29 10.05 0.44
CA ILE A 142 6.14 10.59 1.52
C ILE A 142 7.60 10.20 1.34
N SER A 143 7.87 8.99 0.84
CA SER A 143 9.26 8.51 0.62
C SER A 143 9.97 9.26 -0.49
N ILE A 144 9.24 9.82 -1.46
CA ILE A 144 9.77 10.71 -2.49
C ILE A 144 9.57 12.20 -2.13
N HIS A 145 9.43 12.50 -0.83
CA HIS A 145 9.31 13.83 -0.27
C HIS A 145 8.03 14.61 -0.64
N ARG A 146 6.99 13.96 -1.18
CA ARG A 146 5.66 14.57 -1.41
C ARG A 146 4.81 14.37 -0.17
N ARG A 147 4.71 15.41 0.68
CA ARG A 147 4.20 15.29 2.06
C ARG A 147 2.94 16.13 2.33
N SER A 148 2.51 16.93 1.37
CA SER A 148 1.38 17.83 1.55
C SER A 148 0.39 17.77 0.40
N VAL A 149 -0.89 18.01 0.71
CA VAL A 149 -1.97 18.08 -0.27
C VAL A 149 -1.72 19.21 -1.27
N ARG A 150 -1.30 20.39 -0.76
CA ARG A 150 -0.97 21.55 -1.62
C ARG A 150 0.20 21.25 -2.56
N GLY A 151 1.27 20.61 -2.05
CA GLY A 151 2.40 20.21 -2.89
C GLY A 151 1.99 19.22 -3.97
N LEU A 152 1.09 18.27 -3.64
CA LEU A 152 0.59 17.30 -4.61
C LEU A 152 -0.28 17.95 -5.70
N ALA A 153 -1.09 18.94 -5.35
CA ALA A 153 -1.92 19.68 -6.30
C ALA A 153 -1.11 20.45 -7.38
N CYS A 154 0.11 20.84 -7.05
CA CYS A 154 1.00 21.55 -7.97
C CYS A 154 1.89 20.62 -8.83
N GLU A 155 1.77 19.28 -8.66
CA GLU A 155 2.63 18.32 -9.33
C GLU A 155 2.07 17.89 -10.69
N SER A 156 2.96 17.56 -11.61
CA SER A 156 2.60 16.86 -12.84
C SER A 156 2.51 15.36 -12.59
N ALA A 157 1.41 14.72 -13.02
CA ALA A 157 1.22 13.28 -12.87
C ALA A 157 2.33 12.47 -13.57
N ALA A 158 2.84 12.96 -14.70
CA ALA A 158 3.94 12.32 -15.43
C ALA A 158 5.29 12.45 -14.69
N ALA A 159 5.58 13.62 -14.11
CA ALA A 159 6.78 13.84 -13.32
C ALA A 159 6.75 12.98 -12.04
N LEU A 160 5.61 12.98 -11.34
CA LEU A 160 5.41 12.18 -10.14
C LEU A 160 5.55 10.68 -10.41
N HIS A 161 5.05 10.20 -11.55
CA HIS A 161 5.20 8.79 -11.95
C HIS A 161 6.67 8.44 -12.17
N ARG A 162 7.43 9.26 -12.89
CA ARG A 162 8.87 9.06 -13.10
C ARG A 162 9.67 9.03 -11.78
N ASP A 163 9.33 9.91 -10.83
CA ASP A 163 9.98 9.92 -9.52
C ASP A 163 9.66 8.62 -8.73
N LEU A 164 8.43 8.10 -8.85
CA LEU A 164 8.04 6.82 -8.27
C LEU A 164 8.74 5.64 -8.95
N GLU A 165 8.94 5.66 -10.26
CA GLU A 165 9.72 4.65 -11.00
C GLU A 165 11.17 4.61 -10.52
N ARG A 166 11.84 5.76 -10.46
CA ARG A 166 13.20 5.88 -9.91
C ARG A 166 13.28 5.37 -8.46
N PHE A 167 12.29 5.73 -7.65
CA PHE A 167 12.22 5.23 -6.27
C PHE A 167 12.04 3.71 -6.24
N ALA A 168 11.19 3.15 -7.10
CA ALA A 168 10.93 1.70 -7.18
C ALA A 168 12.20 0.90 -7.53
N GLU A 169 13.11 1.45 -8.32
CA GLU A 169 14.40 0.85 -8.66
C GLU A 169 15.39 0.84 -7.49
N SER A 170 15.22 1.74 -6.52
CA SER A 170 16.06 1.81 -5.33
C SER A 170 15.84 0.61 -4.40
N THR A 171 16.86 0.28 -3.59
CA THR A 171 16.75 -0.77 -2.57
C THR A 171 15.60 -0.51 -1.60
N GLN A 172 15.42 0.75 -1.17
CA GLN A 172 14.33 1.14 -0.28
C GLN A 172 12.97 1.01 -0.94
N GLY A 173 12.84 1.41 -2.20
CA GLY A 173 11.61 1.28 -2.98
C GLY A 173 11.19 -0.17 -3.16
N ARG A 174 12.12 -1.06 -3.51
CA ARG A 174 11.87 -2.50 -3.64
C ARG A 174 11.38 -3.12 -2.33
N ILE A 175 12.00 -2.77 -1.20
CA ILE A 175 11.57 -3.23 0.13
C ILE A 175 10.17 -2.70 0.47
N GLN A 176 9.88 -1.45 0.12
CA GLN A 176 8.58 -0.84 0.44
C GLN A 176 7.46 -1.34 -0.46
N LEU A 177 7.73 -1.52 -1.73
CA LEU A 177 6.76 -2.06 -2.70
C LEU A 177 6.48 -3.54 -2.50
N ARG A 178 7.46 -4.33 -2.05
CA ARG A 178 7.32 -5.79 -1.85
C ARG A 178 6.75 -6.50 -3.09
N GLY A 179 7.27 -6.19 -4.26
CA GLY A 179 6.83 -6.76 -5.55
C GLY A 179 5.53 -6.16 -6.12
N ARG A 180 4.92 -5.17 -5.45
CA ARG A 180 3.74 -4.48 -5.97
C ARG A 180 4.13 -3.43 -7.03
N ARG A 181 3.21 -3.18 -7.94
CA ARG A 181 3.34 -2.11 -8.91
C ARG A 181 3.13 -0.74 -8.27
N ILE A 182 3.79 0.27 -8.80
CA ILE A 182 3.54 1.68 -8.47
C ILE A 182 2.14 2.10 -8.95
N PRO A 183 1.54 3.16 -8.37
CA PRO A 183 0.29 3.72 -8.86
C PRO A 183 0.40 4.17 -10.31
N SER A 184 -0.60 3.86 -11.14
CA SER A 184 -0.63 4.30 -12.54
C SER A 184 -0.75 5.81 -12.64
N THR A 185 -0.28 6.38 -13.76
CA THR A 185 -0.38 7.82 -14.06
C THR A 185 -1.82 8.33 -13.99
N ARG A 186 -2.80 7.51 -14.44
CA ARG A 186 -4.24 7.84 -14.32
C ARG A 186 -4.66 8.04 -12.86
N ARG A 187 -4.20 7.18 -11.94
CA ARG A 187 -4.51 7.26 -10.52
C ARG A 187 -3.84 8.45 -9.86
N LEU A 188 -2.59 8.75 -10.25
CA LEU A 188 -1.89 9.94 -9.79
C LEU A 188 -2.61 11.21 -10.21
N LYS A 189 -3.03 11.30 -11.50
CA LYS A 189 -3.81 12.42 -12.02
C LYS A 189 -5.12 12.61 -11.23
N GLN A 190 -5.83 11.52 -10.91
CA GLN A 190 -7.05 11.58 -10.12
C GLN A 190 -6.79 12.19 -8.73
N TRP A 191 -5.72 11.80 -8.02
CA TRP A 191 -5.38 12.37 -6.72
C TRP A 191 -5.00 13.85 -6.82
N ILE A 192 -4.23 14.23 -7.83
CA ILE A 192 -3.85 15.63 -8.09
C ILE A 192 -5.10 16.47 -8.28
N ASN A 193 -5.98 16.09 -9.19
CA ASN A 193 -7.24 16.82 -9.46
C ASN A 193 -8.08 16.96 -8.18
N THR A 194 -8.23 15.89 -7.39
CA THR A 194 -8.96 15.94 -6.13
C THR A 194 -8.31 16.91 -5.13
N CYS A 195 -6.98 17.00 -5.11
CA CYS A 195 -6.26 17.95 -4.28
C CYS A 195 -6.47 19.40 -4.76
N GLU A 196 -6.49 19.63 -6.07
CA GLU A 196 -6.76 20.95 -6.67
C GLU A 196 -8.18 21.44 -6.34
N GLU A 197 -9.17 20.55 -6.43
CA GLU A 197 -10.57 20.86 -6.11
C GLU A 197 -10.77 21.18 -4.62
N GLY A 198 -10.01 20.53 -3.74
CA GLY A 198 -10.08 20.72 -2.29
C GLY A 198 -9.37 21.97 -1.76
N ILE A 199 -8.60 22.67 -2.58
CA ILE A 199 -7.93 23.92 -2.19
C ILE A 199 -8.87 25.09 -2.50
N PRO A 200 -9.35 25.83 -1.48
CA PRO A 200 -10.12 27.04 -1.74
C PRO A 200 -9.26 28.02 -2.56
N ARG A 201 -9.74 28.34 -3.76
CA ARG A 201 -9.13 29.39 -4.59
C ARG A 201 -9.24 30.69 -3.82
N GLN A 202 -8.15 31.18 -3.26
CA GLN A 202 -8.13 32.55 -2.77
C GLN A 202 -8.43 33.45 -3.97
N PRO A 203 -9.50 34.32 -3.88
CA PRO A 203 -9.71 35.31 -4.92
C PRO A 203 -8.42 36.14 -4.99
N MET A 204 -7.87 36.25 -6.18
CA MET A 204 -6.73 37.13 -6.44
C MET A 204 -7.22 38.56 -6.00
N GLN A 205 -6.79 38.96 -4.81
CA GLN A 205 -6.92 40.35 -4.44
C GLN A 205 -6.11 41.14 -5.47
N GLY A 206 -6.82 41.77 -6.40
CA GLY A 206 -6.24 42.62 -7.41
C GLY A 206 -5.33 43.60 -6.69
N ARG A 207 -4.06 43.51 -6.93
CA ARG A 207 -3.11 44.53 -6.55
C ARG A 207 -3.44 45.71 -7.43
N ALA A 208 -4.36 46.56 -6.93
CA ALA A 208 -4.55 47.88 -7.49
C ALA A 208 -3.23 48.62 -7.37
N ALA A 209 -2.65 48.92 -8.52
CA ALA A 209 -1.47 49.76 -8.65
C ALA A 209 -1.86 51.22 -8.38
#